data_71b075765cd75b8b894ee46dc3edc734
#
_entry.id   71b075765cd75b8b894ee46dc3edc734
#
_cell.length_a   1.000
_cell.length_b   1.000
_cell.length_c   1.000
_cell.angle_alpha   90.00
_cell.angle_beta   90.00
_cell.angle_gamma   90.00
#
_symmetry.space_group_name_H-M   'P 1'
#
loop_
_entity.id
_entity.type
_entity.pdbx_description
1 polymer ?
#
loop_
_entity_poly.entity_id
_entity_poly.type
_entity_poly.pdbx_seq_one_letter_code
_entity_poly.pdbx_strand_id
1 'polypeptide(L)'
;MSQTDVVVIGSGIGGLSCAALLAHYGFDVIVCESHSIAGGAAHSFQRQGFKFDSGPSLHSGLSYRPSTNPLAQVLDAIGEEVPCVTYDTWGCCLPEGNFNTSVGAEQFCDVLQKLRGEGAVAEWRKLQEIMAPLSEAAIALPPASVRFDLGAIMTMGQFLPTMTKHIFNFPKLTGAFSQIIEGVVTDPFIRNWFDLLCFLLSGLPANGTSAAEVAFMFAEWLSLIHI
;
A
#
# COMPACT_ATOMS: atom_id res chain seq x y z
N MET A 1 32.08 19.97 -22.36
CA MET A 1 30.81 19.26 -22.19
C MET A 1 30.93 18.52 -20.88
N SER A 2 30.09 18.76 -19.90
CA SER A 2 30.05 17.93 -18.69
C SER A 2 29.57 16.55 -19.09
N GLN A 3 30.38 15.54 -18.80
CA GLN A 3 30.04 14.14 -19.04
C GLN A 3 29.32 13.68 -17.79
N THR A 4 28.14 13.07 -17.95
CA THR A 4 27.39 12.44 -16.86
C THR A 4 27.41 10.93 -17.03
N ASP A 5 27.37 10.17 -15.94
CA ASP A 5 27.38 8.70 -15.99
C ASP A 5 26.01 8.14 -16.36
N VAL A 6 24.94 8.71 -15.84
CA VAL A 6 23.58 8.21 -16.01
C VAL A 6 22.58 9.33 -16.26
N VAL A 7 21.69 9.12 -17.21
CA VAL A 7 20.51 9.98 -17.44
C VAL A 7 19.25 9.21 -17.09
N VAL A 8 18.47 9.72 -16.15
CA VAL A 8 17.15 9.19 -15.77
C VAL A 8 16.08 10.02 -16.44
N ILE A 9 15.17 9.39 -17.18
CA ILE A 9 14.07 10.06 -17.87
C ILE A 9 12.80 9.93 -17.03
N GLY A 10 12.29 11.05 -16.57
CA GLY A 10 11.11 11.18 -15.72
C GLY A 10 11.45 11.26 -14.23
N SER A 11 10.88 12.26 -13.56
CA SER A 11 11.02 12.52 -12.12
C SER A 11 9.83 12.04 -11.30
N GLY A 12 9.15 10.98 -11.73
CA GLY A 12 8.21 10.25 -10.88
C GLY A 12 8.93 9.54 -9.73
N ILE A 13 8.19 8.99 -8.75
CA ILE A 13 8.77 8.32 -7.57
C ILE A 13 9.78 7.24 -7.96
N GLY A 14 9.50 6.43 -8.99
CA GLY A 14 10.44 5.40 -9.47
C GLY A 14 11.73 5.98 -10.03
N GLY A 15 11.62 7.02 -10.87
CA GLY A 15 12.79 7.71 -11.45
C GLY A 15 13.63 8.40 -10.39
N LEU A 16 12.99 9.13 -9.47
CA LEU A 16 13.68 9.78 -8.35
C LEU A 16 14.36 8.78 -7.41
N SER A 17 13.70 7.67 -7.08
CA SER A 17 14.28 6.60 -6.26
C SER A 17 15.49 5.97 -6.92
N CYS A 18 15.42 5.70 -8.23
CA CYS A 18 16.54 5.18 -9.00
C CYS A 18 17.71 6.18 -9.02
N ALA A 19 17.43 7.44 -9.33
CA ALA A 19 18.45 8.49 -9.41
C ALA A 19 19.13 8.70 -8.05
N ALA A 20 18.35 8.74 -6.96
CA ALA A 20 18.87 8.92 -5.61
C ALA A 20 19.79 7.77 -5.20
N LEU A 21 19.41 6.52 -5.46
CA LEU A 21 20.28 5.36 -5.18
C LEU A 21 21.55 5.37 -6.02
N LEU A 22 21.46 5.68 -7.31
CA LEU A 22 22.65 5.78 -8.17
C LEU A 22 23.60 6.88 -7.70
N ALA A 23 23.06 8.06 -7.35
CA ALA A 23 23.87 9.16 -6.81
C ALA A 23 24.49 8.77 -5.45
N HIS A 24 23.77 8.07 -4.59
CA HIS A 24 24.28 7.55 -3.33
C HIS A 24 25.44 6.56 -3.54
N TYR A 25 25.42 5.77 -4.63
CA TYR A 25 26.53 4.88 -5.02
C TYR A 25 27.67 5.60 -5.77
N GLY A 26 27.61 6.92 -5.91
CA GLY A 26 28.68 7.74 -6.43
C GLY A 26 28.65 8.00 -7.94
N PHE A 27 27.57 7.70 -8.64
CA PHE A 27 27.39 8.03 -10.05
C PHE A 27 26.99 9.52 -10.20
N ASP A 28 27.48 10.15 -11.28
CA ASP A 28 26.98 11.46 -11.71
C ASP A 28 25.67 11.28 -12.49
N VAL A 29 24.55 11.75 -11.90
CA VAL A 29 23.20 11.45 -12.40
C VAL A 29 22.47 12.74 -12.78
N ILE A 30 21.89 12.76 -13.98
CA ILE A 30 20.95 13.80 -14.42
C ILE A 30 19.55 13.22 -14.53
N VAL A 31 18.56 13.89 -13.93
CA VAL A 31 17.14 13.56 -14.10
C VAL A 31 16.52 14.56 -15.07
N CYS A 32 15.93 14.05 -16.15
CA CYS A 32 15.19 14.84 -17.14
C CYS A 32 13.69 14.69 -16.92
N GLU A 33 13.00 15.81 -16.75
CA GLU A 33 11.54 15.85 -16.54
C GLU A 33 10.89 16.78 -17.58
N SER A 34 9.77 16.34 -18.15
CA SER A 34 9.00 17.11 -19.13
C SER A 34 8.00 18.08 -18.48
N HIS A 35 7.59 17.80 -17.25
CA HIS A 35 6.68 18.64 -16.48
C HIS A 35 7.46 19.71 -15.68
N SER A 36 6.82 20.83 -15.37
CA SER A 36 7.43 21.91 -14.58
C SER A 36 7.58 21.58 -13.08
N ILE A 37 6.94 20.52 -12.60
CA ILE A 37 6.96 20.06 -11.21
C ILE A 37 7.41 18.61 -11.19
N ALA A 38 8.43 18.29 -10.38
CA ALA A 38 8.88 16.92 -10.16
C ALA A 38 7.89 16.15 -9.29
N GLY A 39 7.93 14.80 -9.37
CA GLY A 39 7.12 13.90 -8.55
C GLY A 39 6.17 13.00 -9.35
N GLY A 40 5.97 13.28 -10.64
CA GLY A 40 5.05 12.49 -11.48
C GLY A 40 3.62 12.55 -10.93
N ALA A 41 2.95 11.42 -10.79
CA ALA A 41 1.60 11.37 -10.22
C ALA A 41 1.53 11.78 -8.74
N ALA A 42 2.66 11.76 -8.03
CA ALA A 42 2.74 12.15 -6.61
C ALA A 42 3.17 13.61 -6.39
N HIS A 43 3.11 14.47 -7.42
CA HIS A 43 3.44 15.87 -7.23
C HIS A 43 2.34 16.63 -6.49
N SER A 44 2.74 17.70 -5.80
CA SER A 44 1.82 18.67 -5.20
C SER A 44 1.93 20.01 -5.91
N PHE A 45 0.84 20.76 -5.93
CA PHE A 45 0.82 22.11 -6.52
C PHE A 45 0.10 23.10 -5.61
N GLN A 46 0.31 24.40 -5.87
CA GLN A 46 -0.37 25.47 -5.15
C GLN A 46 -1.30 26.24 -6.10
N ARG A 47 -2.49 26.55 -5.61
CA ARG A 47 -3.44 27.42 -6.29
C ARG A 47 -4.17 28.30 -5.30
N GLN A 48 -4.13 29.63 -5.51
CA GLN A 48 -4.81 30.61 -4.66
C GLN A 48 -4.46 30.51 -3.16
N GLY A 49 -3.20 30.17 -2.84
CA GLY A 49 -2.73 30.01 -1.45
C GLY A 49 -3.01 28.63 -0.82
N PHE A 50 -3.72 27.75 -1.49
CA PHE A 50 -3.97 26.38 -1.05
C PHE A 50 -2.99 25.40 -1.69
N LYS A 51 -2.62 24.35 -0.94
CA LYS A 51 -1.82 23.22 -1.43
C LYS A 51 -2.75 22.07 -1.78
N PHE A 52 -2.47 21.42 -2.90
CA PHE A 52 -3.22 20.27 -3.42
C PHE A 52 -2.25 19.18 -3.81
N ASP A 53 -2.63 17.94 -3.53
CA ASP A 53 -1.97 16.75 -4.08
C ASP A 53 -2.61 16.41 -5.41
N SER A 54 -1.78 16.05 -6.38
CA SER A 54 -2.25 15.67 -7.72
C SER A 54 -2.70 14.21 -7.78
N GLY A 55 -2.20 13.39 -6.88
CA GLY A 55 -2.46 11.95 -6.79
C GLY A 55 -2.55 11.53 -5.32
N PRO A 56 -1.65 10.65 -4.85
CA PRO A 56 -1.72 10.11 -3.51
C PRO A 56 -1.53 11.21 -2.47
N SER A 57 -2.47 11.29 -1.52
CA SER A 57 -2.40 12.18 -0.34
C SER A 57 -2.04 11.42 0.94
N LEU A 58 -2.02 10.09 0.87
CA LEU A 58 -1.73 9.19 1.99
C LEU A 58 -0.54 8.31 1.63
N HIS A 59 0.46 8.27 2.51
CA HIS A 59 1.68 7.50 2.33
C HIS A 59 1.90 6.62 3.56
N SER A 60 1.33 5.41 3.55
CA SER A 60 1.55 4.48 4.66
C SER A 60 3.01 4.01 4.71
N GLY A 61 3.49 3.74 5.91
CA GLY A 61 4.84 3.21 6.12
C GLY A 61 5.98 4.22 6.06
N LEU A 62 5.75 5.53 5.90
CA LEU A 62 6.83 6.52 5.93
C LEU A 62 7.20 7.00 7.33
N SER A 63 6.29 6.90 8.30
CA SER A 63 6.45 7.46 9.64
C SER A 63 7.07 6.51 10.67
N TYR A 64 7.30 5.23 10.35
CA TYR A 64 7.83 4.25 11.28
C TYR A 64 8.92 3.37 10.66
N ARG A 65 9.72 2.73 11.52
CA ARG A 65 10.80 1.80 11.14
C ARG A 65 10.80 0.57 12.06
N PRO A 66 11.11 -0.63 11.51
CA PRO A 66 11.35 -0.91 10.10
C PRO A 66 10.06 -0.84 9.28
N SER A 67 10.15 -0.40 8.03
CA SER A 67 9.00 -0.27 7.13
C SER A 67 9.06 -1.25 5.97
N THR A 68 7.90 -1.77 5.58
CA THR A 68 7.72 -2.56 4.36
C THR A 68 7.51 -1.69 3.13
N ASN A 69 7.30 -0.37 3.30
CA ASN A 69 7.13 0.56 2.19
C ASN A 69 8.45 0.72 1.41
N PRO A 70 8.48 0.43 0.09
CA PRO A 70 9.70 0.52 -0.71
C PRO A 70 10.33 1.92 -0.74
N LEU A 71 9.51 2.99 -0.71
CA LEU A 71 10.03 4.37 -0.66
C LEU A 71 10.73 4.64 0.67
N ALA A 72 10.18 4.16 1.79
CA ALA A 72 10.84 4.25 3.09
C ALA A 72 12.20 3.54 3.08
N GLN A 73 12.30 2.37 2.45
CA GLN A 73 13.55 1.62 2.32
C GLN A 73 14.59 2.36 1.46
N VAL A 74 14.15 3.05 0.40
CA VAL A 74 15.04 3.91 -0.40
C VAL A 74 15.56 5.08 0.45
N LEU A 75 14.68 5.78 1.18
CA LEU A 75 15.06 6.89 2.05
C LEU A 75 16.05 6.44 3.12
N ASP A 76 15.80 5.29 3.77
CA ASP A 76 16.72 4.71 4.73
C ASP A 76 18.09 4.38 4.11
N ALA A 77 18.12 3.84 2.90
CA ALA A 77 19.36 3.49 2.21
C ALA A 77 20.22 4.71 1.88
N ILE A 78 19.61 5.86 1.57
CA ILE A 78 20.32 7.11 1.26
C ILE A 78 20.52 8.01 2.50
N GLY A 79 19.96 7.63 3.66
CA GLY A 79 20.10 8.39 4.91
C GLY A 79 19.22 9.64 5.00
N GLU A 80 18.10 9.66 4.29
CA GLU A 80 17.17 10.80 4.26
C GLU A 80 15.91 10.52 5.08
N GLU A 81 15.42 11.53 5.77
CA GLU A 81 14.17 11.51 6.51
C GLU A 81 13.18 12.51 5.92
N VAL A 82 11.92 12.07 5.75
CA VAL A 82 10.83 12.93 5.32
C VAL A 82 9.95 13.25 6.53
N PRO A 83 9.72 14.55 6.85
CA PRO A 83 8.79 14.91 7.91
C PRO A 83 7.38 14.40 7.59
N CYS A 84 6.82 13.59 8.49
CA CYS A 84 5.50 13.02 8.35
C CYS A 84 4.57 13.51 9.44
N VAL A 85 3.31 13.77 9.09
CA VAL A 85 2.22 13.94 10.05
C VAL A 85 1.41 12.66 10.04
N THR A 86 1.35 12.01 11.18
CA THR A 86 0.53 10.81 11.38
C THR A 86 -0.83 11.18 11.93
N TYR A 87 -1.84 10.50 11.45
CA TYR A 87 -3.17 10.53 12.02
C TYR A 87 -3.68 9.09 12.15
N ASP A 88 -4.42 8.85 13.21
CA ASP A 88 -4.93 7.54 13.62
C ASP A 88 -6.41 7.36 13.26
N THR A 89 -7.10 8.44 12.91
CA THR A 89 -8.53 8.44 12.58
C THR A 89 -8.83 9.23 11.32
N TRP A 90 -9.83 8.80 10.60
CA TRP A 90 -10.41 9.53 9.48
C TRP A 90 -11.94 9.46 9.50
N GLY A 91 -12.58 10.56 9.07
CA GLY A 91 -14.02 10.68 9.02
C GLY A 91 -14.60 10.12 7.74
N CYS A 92 -15.66 9.32 7.86
CA CYS A 92 -16.42 8.80 6.73
C CYS A 92 -17.83 9.41 6.74
N CYS A 93 -18.23 9.97 5.59
CA CYS A 93 -19.57 10.47 5.35
C CYS A 93 -20.21 9.60 4.27
N LEU A 94 -21.01 8.62 4.69
CA LEU A 94 -21.65 7.65 3.81
C LEU A 94 -23.17 7.75 3.91
N PRO A 95 -23.93 7.23 2.93
CA PRO A 95 -25.38 7.20 2.99
C PRO A 95 -25.92 6.50 4.26
N GLU A 96 -25.20 5.49 4.76
CA GLU A 96 -25.57 4.72 5.94
C GLU A 96 -25.31 5.47 7.26
N GLY A 97 -24.47 6.52 7.23
CA GLY A 97 -24.18 7.35 8.40
C GLY A 97 -22.79 7.96 8.37
N ASN A 98 -22.58 8.92 9.25
CA ASN A 98 -21.29 9.54 9.49
C ASN A 98 -20.60 8.85 10.68
N PHE A 99 -19.35 8.50 10.51
CA PHE A 99 -18.54 7.89 11.56
C PHE A 99 -17.06 8.19 11.39
N ASN A 100 -16.32 8.11 12.47
CA ASN A 100 -14.86 8.07 12.42
C ASN A 100 -14.44 6.61 12.47
N THR A 101 -13.49 6.26 11.62
CA THR A 101 -12.79 4.97 11.70
C THR A 101 -11.34 5.21 12.01
N SER A 102 -10.79 4.38 12.86
CA SER A 102 -9.36 4.31 13.08
C SER A 102 -8.73 3.25 12.18
N VAL A 103 -7.46 3.40 11.95
CA VAL A 103 -6.65 2.31 11.46
C VAL A 103 -6.62 1.26 12.56
N GLY A 104 -7.19 0.09 12.31
CA GLY A 104 -7.29 -1.00 13.27
C GLY A 104 -8.65 -1.69 13.25
N ALA A 105 -8.63 -2.99 13.53
CA ALA A 105 -9.75 -3.87 13.30
C ALA A 105 -10.87 -3.74 14.33
N GLU A 106 -10.53 -3.53 15.59
CA GLU A 106 -11.50 -3.56 16.70
C GLU A 106 -12.44 -2.34 16.68
N GLN A 107 -11.91 -1.16 16.39
CA GLN A 107 -12.72 0.07 16.35
C GLN A 107 -13.73 0.06 15.19
N PHE A 108 -13.39 -0.61 14.07
CA PHE A 108 -14.36 -0.79 13.01
C PHE A 108 -15.47 -1.78 13.39
N CYS A 109 -15.21 -2.73 14.29
CA CYS A 109 -16.25 -3.57 14.87
C CYS A 109 -17.31 -2.75 15.62
N ASP A 110 -16.92 -1.70 16.35
CA ASP A 110 -17.86 -0.82 17.04
C ASP A 110 -18.75 -0.05 16.05
N VAL A 111 -18.17 0.40 14.93
CA VAL A 111 -18.92 1.04 13.83
C VAL A 111 -19.92 0.05 13.22
N LEU A 112 -19.48 -1.17 12.91
CA LEU A 112 -20.36 -2.22 12.38
C LEU A 112 -21.47 -2.59 13.35
N GLN A 113 -21.15 -2.76 14.63
CA GLN A 113 -22.13 -3.06 15.67
C GLN A 113 -23.23 -1.99 15.72
N LYS A 114 -22.84 -0.72 15.66
CA LYS A 114 -23.75 0.42 15.72
C LYS A 114 -24.61 0.56 14.46
N LEU A 115 -24.05 0.36 13.28
CA LEU A 115 -24.73 0.60 12.00
C LEU A 115 -25.50 -0.63 11.51
N ARG A 116 -25.00 -1.84 11.78
CA ARG A 116 -25.48 -3.08 11.16
C ARG A 116 -25.78 -4.21 12.14
N GLY A 117 -25.24 -4.14 13.39
CA GLY A 117 -25.46 -5.13 14.43
C GLY A 117 -24.47 -6.29 14.42
N GLU A 118 -24.72 -7.29 15.28
CA GLU A 118 -23.81 -8.40 15.57
C GLU A 118 -23.48 -9.27 14.35
N GLY A 119 -24.43 -9.44 13.43
CA GLY A 119 -24.21 -10.25 12.22
C GLY A 119 -23.07 -9.70 11.34
N ALA A 120 -23.03 -8.40 11.14
CA ALA A 120 -21.98 -7.74 10.37
C ALA A 120 -20.61 -7.83 11.08
N VAL A 121 -20.59 -7.69 12.40
CA VAL A 121 -19.37 -7.90 13.19
C VAL A 121 -18.82 -9.32 13.05
N ALA A 122 -19.73 -10.32 13.07
CA ALA A 122 -19.31 -11.72 12.90
C ALA A 122 -18.74 -11.99 11.50
N GLU A 123 -19.35 -11.44 10.44
CA GLU A 123 -18.82 -11.54 9.07
C GLU A 123 -17.45 -10.87 8.96
N TRP A 124 -17.29 -9.68 9.56
CA TRP A 124 -16.02 -8.97 9.57
C TRP A 124 -14.90 -9.75 10.24
N ARG A 125 -15.16 -10.29 11.43
CA ARG A 125 -14.18 -11.12 12.16
C ARG A 125 -13.79 -12.37 11.38
N LYS A 126 -14.76 -13.05 10.77
CA LYS A 126 -14.48 -14.18 9.90
C LYS A 126 -13.61 -13.80 8.72
N LEU A 127 -13.85 -12.63 8.11
CA LEU A 127 -13.00 -12.15 7.03
C LEU A 127 -11.58 -11.85 7.52
N GLN A 128 -11.42 -11.25 8.70
CA GLN A 128 -10.10 -11.03 9.29
C GLN A 128 -9.31 -12.33 9.49
N GLU A 129 -9.96 -13.39 9.96
CA GLU A 129 -9.34 -14.72 10.09
C GLU A 129 -8.88 -15.28 8.75
N ILE A 130 -9.64 -15.06 7.68
CA ILE A 130 -9.28 -15.48 6.31
C ILE A 130 -8.13 -14.63 5.77
N MET A 131 -8.15 -13.32 6.05
CA MET A 131 -7.15 -12.39 5.53
C MET A 131 -5.81 -12.49 6.26
N ALA A 132 -5.76 -12.88 7.53
CA ALA A 132 -4.52 -12.95 8.30
C ALA A 132 -3.41 -13.77 7.60
N PRO A 133 -3.62 -15.02 7.17
CA PRO A 133 -2.58 -15.78 6.47
C PRO A 133 -2.27 -15.24 5.06
N LEU A 134 -3.21 -14.53 4.43
CA LEU A 134 -2.99 -13.89 3.13
C LEU A 134 -2.14 -12.62 3.30
N SER A 135 -2.36 -11.86 4.36
CA SER A 135 -1.58 -10.69 4.73
C SER A 135 -0.13 -11.07 5.03
N GLU A 136 0.10 -12.13 5.81
CA GLU A 136 1.44 -12.67 6.03
C GLU A 136 2.12 -13.07 4.72
N ALA A 137 1.38 -13.72 3.80
CA ALA A 137 1.89 -14.11 2.50
C ALA A 137 2.21 -12.91 1.60
N ALA A 138 1.39 -11.87 1.61
CA ALA A 138 1.62 -10.66 0.83
C ALA A 138 2.88 -9.91 1.26
N ILE A 139 3.12 -9.78 2.57
CA ILE A 139 4.35 -9.16 3.11
C ILE A 139 5.59 -10.04 2.83
N ALA A 140 5.43 -11.35 2.79
CA ALA A 140 6.53 -12.27 2.55
C ALA A 140 7.08 -12.22 1.11
N LEU A 141 6.36 -11.57 0.19
CA LEU A 141 6.82 -11.39 -1.19
C LEU A 141 7.94 -10.32 -1.24
N PRO A 142 9.17 -10.70 -1.61
CA PRO A 142 10.24 -9.72 -1.73
C PRO A 142 10.01 -8.79 -2.93
N PRO A 143 10.49 -7.54 -2.90
CA PRO A 143 10.41 -6.61 -4.04
C PRO A 143 11.03 -7.19 -5.32
N ALA A 144 12.01 -8.11 -5.21
CA ALA A 144 12.60 -8.82 -6.33
C ALA A 144 11.61 -9.73 -7.09
N SER A 145 10.46 -10.07 -6.50
CA SER A 145 9.42 -10.92 -7.12
C SER A 145 8.77 -10.29 -8.36
N VAL A 146 8.86 -8.97 -8.52
CA VAL A 146 8.37 -8.25 -9.71
C VAL A 146 9.40 -8.17 -10.85
N ARG A 147 10.61 -8.74 -10.67
CA ARG A 147 11.68 -8.75 -11.66
C ARG A 147 11.79 -10.12 -12.30
N PHE A 148 12.19 -10.16 -13.58
CA PHE A 148 12.36 -11.39 -14.38
C PHE A 148 13.78 -11.48 -14.93
N ASP A 149 14.79 -11.36 -14.05
CA ASP A 149 16.21 -11.48 -14.41
C ASP A 149 16.92 -12.49 -13.50
N LEU A 150 18.16 -12.86 -13.90
CA LEU A 150 18.96 -13.82 -13.15
C LEU A 150 19.25 -13.34 -11.70
N GLY A 151 19.45 -12.04 -11.51
CA GLY A 151 19.64 -11.45 -10.18
C GLY A 151 18.42 -11.61 -9.30
N ALA A 152 17.21 -11.49 -9.86
CA ALA A 152 15.96 -11.73 -9.14
C ALA A 152 15.87 -13.20 -8.68
N ILE A 153 16.21 -14.16 -9.57
CA ILE A 153 16.20 -15.60 -9.24
C ILE A 153 17.16 -15.89 -8.08
N MET A 154 18.37 -15.34 -8.13
CA MET A 154 19.36 -15.50 -7.06
C MET A 154 18.89 -14.86 -5.75
N THR A 155 18.31 -13.67 -5.82
CA THR A 155 17.77 -12.97 -4.65
C THR A 155 16.58 -13.72 -4.05
N MET A 156 15.66 -14.22 -4.88
CA MET A 156 14.50 -15.00 -4.42
C MET A 156 14.90 -16.28 -3.70
N GLY A 157 16.05 -16.86 -4.03
CA GLY A 157 16.58 -18.05 -3.36
C GLY A 157 16.69 -17.89 -1.84
N GLN A 158 17.01 -16.71 -1.35
CA GLN A 158 17.11 -16.39 0.09
C GLN A 158 15.74 -16.41 0.79
N PHE A 159 14.68 -16.16 0.04
CA PHE A 159 13.30 -16.10 0.56
C PHE A 159 12.53 -17.41 0.44
N LEU A 160 13.13 -18.45 -0.19
CA LEU A 160 12.50 -19.77 -0.36
C LEU A 160 11.88 -20.34 0.93
N PRO A 161 12.56 -20.30 2.10
CA PRO A 161 11.97 -20.84 3.34
C PRO A 161 10.67 -20.11 3.74
N THR A 162 10.63 -18.79 3.58
CA THR A 162 9.45 -17.97 3.89
C THR A 162 8.35 -18.18 2.84
N MET A 163 8.72 -18.24 1.56
CA MET A 163 7.77 -18.47 0.47
C MET A 163 7.12 -19.86 0.54
N THR A 164 7.88 -20.90 0.90
CA THR A 164 7.33 -22.26 1.04
C THR A 164 6.26 -22.36 2.12
N LYS A 165 6.38 -21.59 3.21
CA LYS A 165 5.37 -21.49 4.27
C LYS A 165 4.01 -21.02 3.73
N HIS A 166 4.02 -20.16 2.71
CA HIS A 166 2.82 -19.49 2.19
C HIS A 166 2.39 -19.99 0.80
N ILE A 167 2.99 -21.07 0.29
CA ILE A 167 2.81 -21.53 -1.11
C ILE A 167 1.33 -21.72 -1.49
N PHE A 168 0.49 -22.18 -0.57
CA PHE A 168 -0.93 -22.39 -0.80
C PHE A 168 -1.77 -21.10 -0.77
N ASN A 169 -1.19 -19.99 -0.30
CA ASN A 169 -1.86 -18.69 -0.23
C ASN A 169 -1.59 -17.85 -1.47
N PHE A 170 -0.46 -18.03 -2.15
CA PHE A 170 -0.09 -17.24 -3.33
C PHE A 170 -1.12 -17.29 -4.47
N PRO A 171 -1.72 -18.45 -4.84
CA PRO A 171 -2.74 -18.49 -5.87
C PRO A 171 -3.97 -17.61 -5.55
N LYS A 172 -4.31 -17.47 -4.26
CA LYS A 172 -5.43 -16.64 -3.82
C LYS A 172 -5.12 -15.15 -3.94
N LEU A 173 -3.84 -14.77 -3.79
CA LEU A 173 -3.38 -13.38 -3.87
C LEU A 173 -3.43 -12.84 -5.31
N THR A 174 -3.32 -13.70 -6.31
CA THR A 174 -3.33 -13.28 -7.73
C THR A 174 -4.73 -13.06 -8.30
N GLY A 175 -5.77 -13.51 -7.59
CA GLY A 175 -7.17 -13.32 -7.98
C GLY A 175 -7.74 -11.95 -7.58
N ALA A 176 -8.96 -11.68 -8.04
CA ALA A 176 -9.71 -10.51 -7.58
C ALA A 176 -10.13 -10.68 -6.11
N PHE A 177 -10.11 -9.59 -5.34
CA PHE A 177 -10.48 -9.61 -3.93
C PHE A 177 -11.94 -10.05 -3.73
N SER A 178 -12.83 -9.73 -4.66
CA SER A 178 -14.22 -10.18 -4.62
C SER A 178 -14.37 -11.69 -4.44
N GLN A 179 -13.43 -12.50 -4.96
CA GLN A 179 -13.44 -13.95 -4.80
C GLN A 179 -13.16 -14.40 -3.35
N ILE A 180 -12.44 -13.60 -2.59
CA ILE A 180 -12.19 -13.85 -1.16
C ILE A 180 -13.44 -13.57 -0.32
N ILE A 181 -14.15 -12.47 -0.62
CA ILE A 181 -15.33 -12.08 0.15
C ILE A 181 -16.59 -12.82 -0.28
N GLU A 182 -16.59 -13.47 -1.45
CA GLU A 182 -17.73 -14.25 -1.93
C GLU A 182 -18.04 -15.41 -0.98
N GLY A 183 -19.31 -15.52 -0.55
CA GLY A 183 -19.76 -16.54 0.42
C GLY A 183 -19.31 -16.29 1.87
N VAL A 184 -18.52 -15.26 2.13
CA VAL A 184 -18.09 -14.85 3.49
C VAL A 184 -18.81 -13.62 3.96
N VAL A 185 -18.91 -12.63 3.09
CA VAL A 185 -19.52 -11.31 3.36
C VAL A 185 -20.86 -11.25 2.62
N THR A 186 -21.94 -11.16 3.35
CA THR A 186 -23.32 -11.00 2.83
C THR A 186 -23.87 -9.62 3.11
N ASP A 187 -23.38 -8.94 4.14
CA ASP A 187 -23.82 -7.61 4.51
C ASP A 187 -23.47 -6.58 3.42
N PRO A 188 -24.47 -5.85 2.88
CA PRO A 188 -24.24 -4.90 1.79
C PRO A 188 -23.32 -3.74 2.17
N PHE A 189 -23.35 -3.28 3.44
CA PHE A 189 -22.48 -2.21 3.90
C PHE A 189 -21.02 -2.64 3.86
N ILE A 190 -20.69 -3.86 4.31
CA ILE A 190 -19.31 -4.37 4.27
C ILE A 190 -18.84 -4.52 2.83
N ARG A 191 -19.70 -4.97 1.90
CA ARG A 191 -19.36 -5.06 0.48
C ARG A 191 -19.07 -3.68 -0.12
N ASN A 192 -19.94 -2.71 0.10
CA ASN A 192 -19.76 -1.33 -0.35
C ASN A 192 -18.51 -0.68 0.26
N TRP A 193 -18.25 -0.98 1.54
CA TRP A 193 -17.04 -0.53 2.23
C TRP A 193 -15.78 -1.03 1.54
N PHE A 194 -15.74 -2.32 1.17
CA PHE A 194 -14.59 -2.86 0.43
C PHE A 194 -14.49 -2.30 -0.99
N ASP A 195 -15.60 -2.08 -1.68
CA ASP A 195 -15.57 -1.44 -2.99
C ASP A 195 -14.99 -0.02 -2.90
N LEU A 196 -15.31 0.74 -1.85
CA LEU A 196 -14.71 2.04 -1.57
C LEU A 196 -13.22 1.92 -1.26
N LEU A 197 -12.81 1.01 -0.38
CA LEU A 197 -11.39 0.82 -0.04
C LEU A 197 -10.57 0.37 -1.25
N CYS A 198 -11.08 -0.57 -2.04
CA CYS A 198 -10.47 -1.01 -3.27
C CYS A 198 -10.34 0.13 -4.28
N PHE A 199 -11.38 0.96 -4.41
CA PHE A 199 -11.32 2.15 -5.27
C PHE A 199 -10.23 3.14 -4.82
N LEU A 200 -10.08 3.35 -3.52
CA LEU A 200 -9.01 4.22 -2.97
C LEU A 200 -7.60 3.64 -3.24
N LEU A 201 -7.46 2.31 -3.28
CA LEU A 201 -6.20 1.64 -3.54
C LEU A 201 -5.83 1.60 -5.03
N SER A 202 -6.75 1.15 -5.86
CA SER A 202 -6.49 0.77 -7.27
C SER A 202 -7.30 1.57 -8.30
N GLY A 203 -8.27 2.38 -7.86
CA GLY A 203 -9.25 3.01 -8.73
C GLY A 203 -10.34 2.06 -9.25
N LEU A 204 -10.40 0.83 -8.75
CA LEU A 204 -11.33 -0.22 -9.17
C LEU A 204 -12.10 -0.77 -7.95
N PRO A 205 -13.33 -1.30 -8.12
CA PRO A 205 -14.04 -1.99 -7.05
C PRO A 205 -13.39 -3.35 -6.73
N ALA A 206 -13.90 -4.08 -5.72
CA ALA A 206 -13.33 -5.33 -5.23
C ALA A 206 -13.17 -6.42 -6.31
N ASN A 207 -13.99 -6.41 -7.35
CA ASN A 207 -13.89 -7.37 -8.47
C ASN A 207 -12.77 -7.05 -9.47
N GLY A 208 -12.22 -5.84 -9.43
CA GLY A 208 -11.11 -5.40 -10.27
C GLY A 208 -9.79 -5.23 -9.50
N THR A 209 -9.84 -5.20 -8.17
CA THR A 209 -8.65 -5.04 -7.31
C THR A 209 -8.07 -6.41 -6.95
N SER A 210 -6.75 -6.52 -7.01
CA SER A 210 -6.03 -7.74 -6.64
C SER A 210 -6.20 -8.05 -5.14
N ALA A 211 -6.38 -9.32 -4.82
CA ALA A 211 -6.41 -9.76 -3.43
C ALA A 211 -5.09 -9.49 -2.69
N ALA A 212 -3.95 -9.45 -3.40
CA ALA A 212 -2.66 -9.09 -2.82
C ALA A 212 -2.62 -7.65 -2.32
N GLU A 213 -3.18 -6.69 -3.05
CA GLU A 213 -3.23 -5.28 -2.63
C GLU A 213 -4.04 -5.12 -1.34
N VAL A 214 -5.22 -5.75 -1.28
CA VAL A 214 -6.06 -5.72 -0.08
C VAL A 214 -5.41 -6.48 1.08
N ALA A 215 -4.76 -7.60 0.81
CA ALA A 215 -4.02 -8.36 1.84
C ALA A 215 -2.86 -7.54 2.42
N PHE A 216 -2.15 -6.77 1.60
CA PHE A 216 -1.12 -5.85 2.05
C PHE A 216 -1.71 -4.74 2.94
N MET A 217 -2.85 -4.16 2.56
CA MET A 217 -3.56 -3.18 3.39
C MET A 217 -3.98 -3.78 4.74
N PHE A 218 -4.50 -5.01 4.77
CA PHE A 218 -4.82 -5.70 6.02
C PHE A 218 -3.58 -5.95 6.88
N ALA A 219 -2.44 -6.23 6.26
CA ALA A 219 -1.18 -6.40 6.98
C ALA A 219 -0.74 -5.12 7.67
N GLU A 220 -0.86 -3.98 7.00
CA GLU A 220 -0.58 -2.67 7.61
C GLU A 220 -1.58 -2.35 8.73
N TRP A 221 -2.86 -2.66 8.55
CA TRP A 221 -3.86 -2.50 9.61
C TRP A 221 -3.57 -3.35 10.85
N LEU A 222 -3.09 -4.57 10.66
CA LEU A 222 -2.71 -5.44 11.76
C LEU A 222 -1.38 -5.01 12.40
N SER A 223 -0.46 -4.43 11.64
CA SER A 223 0.83 -3.95 12.17
C SER A 223 0.72 -2.64 12.95
N LEU A 224 -0.28 -1.81 12.65
CA LEU A 224 -0.56 -0.56 13.37
C LEU A 224 -1.21 -0.78 14.74
N ILE A 225 -1.59 -2.02 15.08
CA ILE A 225 -2.03 -2.40 16.44
C ILE A 225 -0.87 -2.38 17.46
N HIS A 226 0.37 -2.24 17.01
CA HIS A 226 1.56 -2.26 17.86
C HIS A 226 2.28 -0.91 17.97
N ILE A 227 1.63 0.19 17.59
CA ILE A 227 2.20 1.54 17.76
C ILE A 227 1.35 2.33 18.75
#